data_6e3229f79e9d99f50cedfe067c5697ee
#
_entry.id   6e3229f79e9d99f50cedfe067c5697ee
#
_cell.length_a   1.000
_cell.length_b   1.000
_cell.length_c   1.000
_cell.angle_alpha   90.00
_cell.angle_beta   90.00
_cell.angle_gamma   90.00
#
_symmetry.space_group_name_H-M   'P 1'
#
loop_
_entity.id
_entity.type
_entity.pdbx_description
1 polymer ?
#
loop_
_entity_poly.entity_id
_entity_poly.type
_entity_poly.pdbx_seq_one_letter_code
_entity_poly.pdbx_strand_id
1 'polypeptide(L)'
;RITTDLFDITEFAHHCPEEFFIAAIKITVSFVILLNVNVWLTLIMFAVIPLMLFVTATVRKKMRAAFKEQRQRCGELNASVEDSLLGIRVVKSFANEDIENQKFEQGNTDFFRVKAKAYKYMAAFQTSTRVFDGVMYIVVVVIGAIFMISETIRPGDYVAYLLYVSTLLASVRRI
;
A
#
# COMPACT_ATOMS: atom_id res chain seq x y z
N ARG A 1 -16.19 -19.99 -10.11
CA ARG A 1 -15.97 -19.30 -8.81
C ARG A 1 -15.10 -20.15 -7.89
N ILE A 2 -15.47 -21.39 -7.56
CA ILE A 2 -14.71 -22.23 -6.62
C ILE A 2 -13.26 -22.48 -7.08
N THR A 3 -13.03 -22.71 -8.36
CA THR A 3 -11.70 -22.92 -8.93
C THR A 3 -10.82 -21.67 -8.89
N THR A 4 -11.39 -20.49 -9.11
CA THR A 4 -10.68 -19.20 -9.05
C THR A 4 -10.30 -18.86 -7.61
N ASP A 5 -11.25 -19.04 -6.67
CA ASP A 5 -11.00 -18.80 -5.25
C ASP A 5 -9.93 -19.76 -4.67
N LEU A 6 -9.90 -21.00 -5.16
CA LEU A 6 -8.89 -22.01 -4.75
C LEU A 6 -7.50 -21.62 -5.28
N PHE A 7 -7.42 -21.12 -6.51
CA PHE A 7 -6.17 -20.66 -7.12
C PHE A 7 -5.60 -19.45 -6.36
N ASP A 8 -6.46 -18.46 -6.06
CA ASP A 8 -6.08 -17.26 -5.29
C ASP A 8 -5.59 -17.61 -3.87
N ILE A 9 -6.22 -18.61 -3.21
CA ILE A 9 -5.79 -19.11 -1.90
C ILE A 9 -4.44 -19.82 -2.00
N THR A 10 -4.22 -20.61 -3.03
CA THR A 10 -2.96 -21.35 -3.22
C THR A 10 -1.82 -20.39 -3.53
N GLU A 11 -2.04 -19.41 -4.39
CA GLU A 11 -1.07 -18.36 -4.72
C GLU A 11 -0.72 -17.52 -3.49
N PHE A 12 -1.72 -17.10 -2.72
CA PHE A 12 -1.51 -16.40 -1.45
C PHE A 12 -0.73 -17.24 -0.43
N ALA A 13 -1.07 -18.52 -0.26
CA ALA A 13 -0.43 -19.40 0.69
C ALA A 13 1.03 -19.72 0.33
N HIS A 14 1.40 -19.65 -0.95
CA HIS A 14 2.75 -19.87 -1.42
C HIS A 14 3.59 -18.59 -1.39
N HIS A 15 3.10 -17.51 -1.99
CA HIS A 15 3.88 -16.28 -2.15
C HIS A 15 4.01 -15.44 -0.87
N CYS A 16 2.99 -15.40 -0.02
CA CYS A 16 3.01 -14.57 1.18
C CYS A 16 4.08 -15.00 2.21
N PRO A 17 4.19 -16.29 2.58
CA PRO A 17 5.23 -16.75 3.50
C PRO A 17 6.63 -16.62 2.91
N GLU A 18 6.80 -16.90 1.62
CA GLU A 18 8.08 -16.80 0.92
C GLU A 18 8.59 -15.35 0.91
N GLU A 19 7.77 -14.39 0.49
CA GLU A 19 8.14 -12.97 0.45
C GLU A 19 8.48 -12.45 1.85
N PHE A 20 7.72 -12.86 2.86
CA PHE A 20 7.98 -12.46 4.25
C PHE A 20 9.30 -13.04 4.76
N PHE A 21 9.60 -14.30 4.47
CA PHE A 21 10.85 -14.95 4.85
C PHE A 21 12.06 -14.31 4.15
N ILE A 22 11.96 -14.08 2.85
CA ILE A 22 13.01 -13.39 2.07
C ILE A 22 13.24 -11.97 2.60
N ALA A 23 12.18 -11.23 2.90
CA ALA A 23 12.30 -9.88 3.46
C ALA A 23 12.98 -9.89 4.84
N ALA A 24 12.59 -10.83 5.72
CA ALA A 24 13.19 -10.97 7.04
C ALA A 24 14.69 -11.29 6.97
N ILE A 25 15.10 -12.22 6.10
CA ILE A 25 16.52 -12.53 5.87
C ILE A 25 17.26 -11.30 5.35
N LYS A 26 16.74 -10.63 4.31
CA LYS A 26 17.38 -9.45 3.74
C LYS A 26 17.57 -8.34 4.75
N ILE A 27 16.55 -8.05 5.56
CA ILE A 27 16.61 -7.03 6.61
C ILE A 27 17.67 -7.40 7.66
N THR A 28 17.66 -8.64 8.13
CA THR A 28 18.58 -9.12 9.17
C THR A 28 20.03 -9.12 8.68
N VAL A 29 20.27 -9.68 7.49
CA VAL A 29 21.61 -9.72 6.91
C VAL A 29 22.15 -8.32 6.63
N SER A 30 21.32 -7.44 6.05
CA SER A 30 21.71 -6.04 5.82
C SER A 30 22.01 -5.32 7.14
N PHE A 31 21.23 -5.54 8.18
CA PHE A 31 21.48 -4.97 9.50
C PHE A 31 22.83 -5.39 10.07
N VAL A 32 23.11 -6.69 10.06
CA VAL A 32 24.40 -7.24 10.57
C VAL A 32 25.59 -6.70 9.78
N ILE A 33 25.50 -6.67 8.44
CA ILE A 33 26.58 -6.16 7.59
C ILE A 33 26.83 -4.67 7.88
N LEU A 34 25.78 -3.86 7.88
CA LEU A 34 25.88 -2.42 8.07
C LEU A 34 26.33 -2.03 9.49
N LEU A 35 25.96 -2.81 10.52
CA LEU A 35 26.49 -2.62 11.88
C LEU A 35 28.01 -2.77 11.98
N ASN A 36 28.59 -3.71 11.22
CA ASN A 36 30.04 -3.89 11.19
C ASN A 36 30.77 -2.74 10.47
N VAL A 37 30.08 -1.96 9.65
CA VAL A 37 30.65 -0.80 8.96
C VAL A 37 30.61 0.44 9.86
N ASN A 38 29.40 0.83 10.29
CA ASN A 38 29.21 1.97 11.21
C ASN A 38 27.92 1.82 12.00
N VAL A 39 28.04 1.72 13.33
CA VAL A 39 26.91 1.51 14.24
C VAL A 39 25.93 2.70 14.22
N TRP A 40 26.45 3.93 14.24
CA TRP A 40 25.59 5.13 14.35
C TRP A 40 24.74 5.34 13.11
N LEU A 41 25.34 5.24 11.93
CA LEU A 41 24.61 5.40 10.66
C LEU A 41 23.55 4.30 10.50
N THR A 42 23.88 3.07 10.86
CA THR A 42 22.96 1.93 10.82
C THR A 42 21.79 2.14 11.78
N LEU A 43 22.02 2.56 13.02
CA LEU A 43 20.95 2.81 13.99
C LEU A 43 20.01 3.93 13.54
N ILE A 44 20.53 5.04 13.01
CA ILE A 44 19.74 6.13 12.46
C ILE A 44 18.83 5.61 11.33
N MET A 45 19.40 4.85 10.39
CA MET A 45 18.68 4.28 9.26
C MET A 45 17.57 3.33 9.71
N PHE A 46 17.89 2.43 10.64
CA PHE A 46 16.93 1.45 11.13
C PHE A 46 15.87 2.04 12.07
N ALA A 47 16.12 3.17 12.73
CA ALA A 47 15.12 3.89 13.51
C ALA A 47 13.98 4.47 12.66
N VAL A 48 14.23 4.76 11.39
CA VAL A 48 13.19 5.25 10.45
C VAL A 48 12.21 4.14 10.06
N ILE A 49 12.66 2.87 10.00
CA ILE A 49 11.84 1.74 9.56
C ILE A 49 10.59 1.54 10.44
N PRO A 50 10.68 1.42 11.78
CA PRO A 50 9.48 1.24 12.61
C PRO A 50 8.52 2.43 12.52
N LEU A 51 9.02 3.66 12.39
CA LEU A 51 8.19 4.84 12.17
C LEU A 51 7.43 4.74 10.84
N MET A 52 8.12 4.36 9.77
CA MET A 52 7.52 4.11 8.46
C MET A 52 6.44 3.03 8.54
N LEU A 53 6.72 1.89 9.17
CA LEU A 53 5.77 0.79 9.33
C LEU A 53 4.52 1.21 10.12
N PHE A 54 4.68 1.98 11.18
CA PHE A 54 3.57 2.47 11.98
C PHE A 54 2.64 3.40 11.17
N VAL A 55 3.21 4.38 10.47
CA VAL A 55 2.44 5.33 9.65
C VAL A 55 1.75 4.62 8.49
N THR A 56 2.49 3.79 7.73
CA THR A 56 1.93 3.07 6.58
C THR A 56 0.86 2.07 6.99
N ALA A 57 1.03 1.34 8.11
CA ALA A 57 0.01 0.44 8.64
C ALA A 57 -1.29 1.17 9.02
N THR A 58 -1.16 2.36 9.62
CA THR A 58 -2.32 3.18 10.01
C THR A 58 -3.11 3.66 8.78
N VAL A 59 -2.40 4.16 7.75
CA VAL A 59 -3.02 4.60 6.50
C VAL A 59 -3.60 3.42 5.73
N ARG A 60 -2.90 2.27 5.69
CA ARG A 60 -3.35 1.03 5.05
C ARG A 60 -4.66 0.51 5.66
N LYS A 61 -4.81 0.59 6.99
CA LYS A 61 -6.05 0.21 7.68
C LYS A 61 -7.24 1.07 7.22
N LYS A 62 -7.06 2.39 7.13
CA LYS A 62 -8.08 3.32 6.63
C LYS A 62 -8.43 3.07 5.16
N MET A 63 -7.42 2.82 4.33
CA MET A 63 -7.57 2.48 2.92
C MET A 63 -8.39 1.19 2.75
N ARG A 64 -8.06 0.12 3.49
CA ARG A 64 -8.81 -1.15 3.44
C ARG A 64 -10.27 -0.98 3.82
N ALA A 65 -10.56 -0.20 4.87
CA ALA A 65 -11.92 0.08 5.30
C ALA A 65 -12.71 0.83 4.21
N ALA A 66 -12.11 1.83 3.57
CA ALA A 66 -12.74 2.59 2.49
C ALA A 66 -12.99 1.74 1.24
N PHE A 67 -12.06 0.85 0.86
CA PHE A 67 -12.29 -0.09 -0.26
C PHE A 67 -13.34 -1.15 0.05
N LYS A 68 -13.48 -1.57 1.31
CA LYS A 68 -14.59 -2.45 1.73
C LYS A 68 -15.94 -1.74 1.57
N GLU A 69 -16.05 -0.50 2.05
CA GLU A 69 -17.25 0.34 1.90
C GLU A 69 -17.60 0.56 0.41
N GLN A 70 -16.60 0.85 -0.42
CA GLN A 70 -16.78 0.99 -1.87
C GLN A 70 -17.33 -0.28 -2.53
N ARG A 71 -16.82 -1.46 -2.17
CA ARG A 71 -17.33 -2.74 -2.71
C ARG A 71 -18.77 -2.99 -2.30
N GLN A 72 -19.14 -2.67 -1.08
CA GLN A 72 -20.49 -2.80 -0.60
C GLN A 72 -21.44 -1.88 -1.38
N ARG A 73 -21.10 -0.60 -1.55
CA ARG A 73 -21.91 0.35 -2.33
C ARG A 73 -22.03 -0.04 -3.81
N CYS A 74 -20.97 -0.58 -4.39
CA CYS A 74 -21.02 -1.12 -5.73
C CYS A 74 -21.99 -2.30 -5.85
N GLY A 75 -21.99 -3.19 -4.87
CA GLY A 75 -22.95 -4.31 -4.80
C GLY A 75 -24.40 -3.84 -4.68
N GLU A 76 -24.68 -2.86 -3.81
CA GLU A 76 -26.01 -2.25 -3.64
C GLU A 76 -26.49 -1.59 -4.93
N LEU A 77 -25.62 -0.85 -5.63
CA LEU A 77 -25.95 -0.23 -6.92
C LEU A 77 -26.25 -1.29 -7.99
N ASN A 78 -25.42 -2.34 -8.09
CA ASN A 78 -25.63 -3.42 -9.04
C ASN A 78 -26.95 -4.17 -8.77
N ALA A 79 -27.27 -4.46 -7.52
CA ALA A 79 -28.56 -5.08 -7.15
C ALA A 79 -29.73 -4.19 -7.54
N SER A 80 -29.66 -2.88 -7.29
CA SER A 80 -30.71 -1.93 -7.69
C SER A 80 -30.90 -1.89 -9.22
N VAL A 81 -29.82 -1.93 -9.98
CA VAL A 81 -29.88 -1.99 -11.46
C VAL A 81 -30.49 -3.32 -11.92
N GLU A 82 -30.11 -4.44 -11.31
CA GLU A 82 -30.65 -5.76 -11.63
C GLU A 82 -32.16 -5.81 -11.36
N ASP A 83 -32.62 -5.31 -10.22
CA ASP A 83 -34.04 -5.23 -9.87
C ASP A 83 -34.83 -4.38 -10.87
N SER A 84 -34.30 -3.21 -11.27
CA SER A 84 -34.93 -2.34 -12.26
C SER A 84 -35.03 -3.00 -13.63
N LEU A 85 -33.99 -3.76 -14.04
CA LEU A 85 -34.00 -4.50 -15.30
C LEU A 85 -34.95 -5.69 -15.30
N LEU A 86 -35.03 -6.43 -14.18
CA LEU A 86 -36.00 -7.52 -14.04
C LEU A 86 -37.41 -7.01 -14.03
N GLY A 87 -37.66 -5.83 -13.42
CA GLY A 87 -38.95 -5.14 -13.36
C GLY A 87 -39.26 -4.24 -14.55
N ILE A 88 -38.46 -4.22 -15.61
CA ILE A 88 -38.53 -3.21 -16.71
C ILE A 88 -39.92 -3.13 -17.38
N ARG A 89 -40.63 -4.26 -17.48
CA ARG A 89 -41.99 -4.27 -18.01
C ARG A 89 -42.97 -3.50 -17.16
N VAL A 90 -42.84 -3.59 -15.82
CA VAL A 90 -43.64 -2.86 -14.85
C VAL A 90 -43.32 -1.38 -14.90
N VAL A 91 -42.03 -1.03 -14.88
CA VAL A 91 -41.53 0.35 -15.02
C VAL A 91 -42.12 1.01 -16.26
N LYS A 92 -42.07 0.32 -17.40
CA LYS A 92 -42.60 0.80 -18.68
C LYS A 92 -44.13 0.94 -18.68
N SER A 93 -44.85 0.00 -18.06
CA SER A 93 -46.33 0.05 -18.04
C SER A 93 -46.89 1.18 -17.19
N PHE A 94 -46.13 1.65 -16.19
CA PHE A 94 -46.50 2.77 -15.32
C PHE A 94 -45.77 4.08 -15.67
N ALA A 95 -44.99 4.12 -16.73
CA ALA A 95 -44.18 5.28 -17.17
C ALA A 95 -43.30 5.85 -16.05
N ASN A 96 -42.68 4.97 -15.23
CA ASN A 96 -41.88 5.33 -14.03
C ASN A 96 -40.38 5.38 -14.32
N GLU A 97 -39.97 5.58 -15.58
CA GLU A 97 -38.51 5.63 -15.96
C GLU A 97 -37.76 6.73 -15.24
N ASP A 98 -38.39 7.88 -15.01
CA ASP A 98 -37.75 9.00 -14.34
C ASP A 98 -37.48 8.69 -12.86
N ILE A 99 -38.35 7.91 -12.21
CA ILE A 99 -38.12 7.50 -10.82
C ILE A 99 -36.96 6.51 -10.74
N GLU A 100 -36.87 5.55 -11.64
CA GLU A 100 -35.76 4.59 -11.69
C GLU A 100 -34.45 5.27 -12.04
N ASN A 101 -34.44 6.24 -12.96
CA ASN A 101 -33.26 7.05 -13.26
C ASN A 101 -32.79 7.86 -12.04
N GLN A 102 -33.71 8.46 -11.28
CA GLN A 102 -33.35 9.18 -10.06
C GLN A 102 -32.75 8.25 -9.00
N LYS A 103 -33.31 7.05 -8.80
CA LYS A 103 -32.72 6.04 -7.91
C LYS A 103 -31.30 5.67 -8.33
N PHE A 104 -31.11 5.43 -9.62
CA PHE A 104 -29.78 5.11 -10.17
C PHE A 104 -28.78 6.26 -9.96
N GLU A 105 -29.18 7.48 -10.27
CA GLU A 105 -28.32 8.66 -10.09
C GLU A 105 -27.93 8.89 -8.63
N GLN A 106 -28.87 8.67 -7.71
CA GLN A 106 -28.59 8.76 -6.28
C GLN A 106 -27.60 7.68 -5.84
N GLY A 107 -27.84 6.42 -6.21
CA GLY A 107 -26.94 5.30 -5.91
C GLY A 107 -25.55 5.47 -6.52
N ASN A 108 -25.48 5.97 -7.76
CA ASN A 108 -24.23 6.26 -8.46
C ASN A 108 -23.44 7.40 -7.80
N THR A 109 -24.14 8.45 -7.37
CA THR A 109 -23.54 9.58 -6.64
C THR A 109 -22.93 9.13 -5.31
N ASP A 110 -23.66 8.31 -4.56
CA ASP A 110 -23.18 7.73 -3.30
C ASP A 110 -21.98 6.80 -3.51
N PHE A 111 -22.05 5.92 -4.52
CA PHE A 111 -20.91 5.10 -4.93
C PHE A 111 -19.70 5.94 -5.31
N PHE A 112 -19.88 6.99 -6.12
CA PHE A 112 -18.79 7.87 -6.54
C PHE A 112 -18.13 8.56 -5.36
N ARG A 113 -18.91 9.04 -4.38
CA ARG A 113 -18.40 9.67 -3.15
C ARG A 113 -17.51 8.72 -2.35
N VAL A 114 -17.96 7.49 -2.16
CA VAL A 114 -17.20 6.47 -1.42
C VAL A 114 -15.97 6.03 -2.22
N LYS A 115 -16.08 5.91 -3.53
CA LYS A 115 -14.96 5.62 -4.44
C LYS A 115 -13.89 6.70 -4.36
N ALA A 116 -14.28 7.97 -4.42
CA ALA A 116 -13.34 9.09 -4.29
C ALA A 116 -12.60 9.08 -2.93
N LYS A 117 -13.32 8.75 -1.84
CA LYS A 117 -12.74 8.57 -0.50
C LYS A 117 -11.71 7.43 -0.48
N ALA A 118 -12.00 6.28 -1.10
CA ALA A 118 -11.09 5.15 -1.18
C ALA A 118 -9.81 5.50 -1.95
N TYR A 119 -9.93 6.17 -3.09
CA TYR A 119 -8.78 6.64 -3.87
C TYR A 119 -7.95 7.72 -3.15
N LYS A 120 -8.59 8.59 -2.35
CA LYS A 120 -7.88 9.55 -1.51
C LYS A 120 -6.99 8.84 -0.47
N TYR A 121 -7.49 7.79 0.17
CA TYR A 121 -6.67 7.00 1.10
C TYR A 121 -5.58 6.19 0.37
N MET A 122 -5.85 5.69 -0.82
CA MET A 122 -4.85 5.03 -1.66
C MET A 122 -3.72 6.00 -2.04
N ALA A 123 -4.07 7.21 -2.48
CA ALA A 123 -3.09 8.25 -2.77
C ALA A 123 -2.26 8.62 -1.52
N ALA A 124 -2.92 8.80 -0.36
CA ALA A 124 -2.23 9.07 0.90
C ALA A 124 -1.26 7.94 1.30
N PHE A 125 -1.66 6.67 1.10
CA PHE A 125 -0.78 5.52 1.34
C PHE A 125 0.45 5.53 0.44
N GLN A 126 0.26 5.72 -0.88
CA GLN A 126 1.37 5.76 -1.83
C GLN A 126 2.29 6.96 -1.57
N THR A 127 1.72 8.15 -1.29
CA THR A 127 2.50 9.34 -0.99
C THR A 127 3.30 9.18 0.30
N SER A 128 2.71 8.67 1.37
CA SER A 128 3.43 8.44 2.63
C SER A 128 4.60 7.47 2.44
N THR A 129 4.40 6.37 1.72
CA THR A 129 5.48 5.42 1.41
C THR A 129 6.61 6.09 0.63
N ARG A 130 6.29 6.87 -0.41
CA ARG A 130 7.29 7.59 -1.22
C ARG A 130 8.05 8.66 -0.43
N VAL A 131 7.37 9.34 0.49
CA VAL A 131 8.02 10.34 1.36
C VAL A 131 9.03 9.66 2.28
N PHE A 132 8.67 8.53 2.90
CA PHE A 132 9.62 7.78 3.73
C PHE A 132 10.81 7.23 2.94
N ASP A 133 10.58 6.72 1.72
CA ASP A 133 11.65 6.31 0.82
C ASP A 133 12.63 7.48 0.55
N GLY A 134 12.09 8.64 0.20
CA GLY A 134 12.90 9.83 -0.07
C GLY A 134 13.66 10.32 1.16
N VAL A 135 12.99 10.40 2.31
CA VAL A 135 13.63 10.81 3.57
C VAL A 135 14.77 9.86 3.94
N MET A 136 14.54 8.55 3.87
CA MET A 136 15.56 7.57 4.20
C MET A 136 16.76 7.66 3.26
N TYR A 137 16.51 7.86 1.97
CA TYR A 137 17.59 8.05 1.00
C TYR A 137 18.40 9.32 1.27
N ILE A 138 17.72 10.45 1.53
CA ILE A 138 18.37 11.73 1.87
C ILE A 138 19.19 11.60 3.17
N VAL A 139 18.65 10.95 4.19
CA VAL A 139 19.36 10.71 5.46
C VAL A 139 20.69 9.97 5.20
N VAL A 140 20.65 8.90 4.42
CA VAL A 140 21.87 8.13 4.13
C VAL A 140 22.84 8.92 3.26
N VAL A 141 22.36 9.66 2.26
CA VAL A 141 23.20 10.49 1.41
C VAL A 141 23.90 11.58 2.22
N VAL A 142 23.16 12.34 3.01
CA VAL A 142 23.70 13.49 3.75
C VAL A 142 24.58 13.03 4.93
N ILE A 143 24.06 12.18 5.79
CA ILE A 143 24.79 11.74 6.99
C ILE A 143 25.96 10.84 6.59
N GLY A 144 25.77 9.95 5.61
CA GLY A 144 26.84 9.12 5.08
C GLY A 144 27.96 9.92 4.43
N ALA A 145 27.64 10.99 3.69
CA ALA A 145 28.64 11.90 3.13
C ALA A 145 29.43 12.65 4.23
N ILE A 146 28.76 13.11 5.30
CA ILE A 146 29.42 13.74 6.46
C ILE A 146 30.40 12.75 7.10
N PHE A 147 29.99 11.50 7.32
CA PHE A 147 30.84 10.48 7.91
C PHE A 147 31.99 10.06 6.98
N MET A 148 31.80 10.11 5.68
CA MET A 148 32.89 9.89 4.70
C MET A 148 33.90 11.04 4.71
N ILE A 149 33.46 12.30 4.77
CA ILE A 149 34.34 13.48 4.83
C ILE A 149 35.11 13.50 6.17
N SER A 150 34.50 13.06 7.26
CA SER A 150 35.18 12.93 8.57
C SER A 150 36.04 11.67 8.70
N GLU A 151 36.32 10.97 7.60
CA GLU A 151 37.11 9.74 7.53
C GLU A 151 36.61 8.59 8.44
N THR A 152 35.37 8.70 8.96
CA THR A 152 34.75 7.68 9.80
C THR A 152 34.27 6.46 8.99
N ILE A 153 33.98 6.63 7.70
CA ILE A 153 33.54 5.58 6.77
C ILE A 153 34.39 5.68 5.49
N ARG A 154 34.78 4.53 4.94
CA ARG A 154 35.47 4.45 3.66
C ARG A 154 34.52 4.75 2.49
N PRO A 155 35.00 5.30 1.35
CA PRO A 155 34.15 5.55 0.19
C PRO A 155 33.41 4.30 -0.33
N GLY A 156 34.06 3.12 -0.28
CA GLY A 156 33.44 1.85 -0.65
C GLY A 156 32.27 1.45 0.26
N ASP A 157 32.40 1.68 1.56
CA ASP A 157 31.37 1.41 2.55
C ASP A 157 30.17 2.35 2.37
N TYR A 158 30.41 3.62 2.03
CA TYR A 158 29.37 4.59 1.70
C TYR A 158 28.52 4.13 0.50
N VAL A 159 29.18 3.66 -0.57
CA VAL A 159 28.47 3.09 -1.73
C VAL A 159 27.65 1.86 -1.32
N ALA A 160 28.18 1.00 -0.44
CA ALA A 160 27.44 -0.13 0.09
C ALA A 160 26.17 0.31 0.83
N TYR A 161 26.22 1.34 1.67
CA TYR A 161 25.02 1.91 2.32
C TYR A 161 23.95 2.34 1.32
N LEU A 162 24.33 3.03 0.24
CA LEU A 162 23.40 3.47 -0.81
C LEU A 162 22.71 2.29 -1.52
N LEU A 163 23.45 1.21 -1.77
CA LEU A 163 22.90 0.00 -2.38
C LEU A 163 21.97 -0.75 -1.42
N TYR A 164 22.39 -0.89 -0.14
CA TYR A 164 21.58 -1.58 0.86
C TYR A 164 20.29 -0.85 1.21
N VAL A 165 20.28 0.49 1.23
CA VAL A 165 19.06 1.29 1.43
C VAL A 165 18.00 0.94 0.40
N SER A 166 18.34 0.90 -0.87
CA SER A 166 17.42 0.56 -1.95
C SER A 166 16.83 -0.85 -1.77
N THR A 167 17.67 -1.80 -1.38
CA THR A 167 17.27 -3.19 -1.15
C THR A 167 16.36 -3.32 0.08
N LEU A 168 16.67 -2.61 1.16
CA LEU A 168 15.86 -2.59 2.39
C LEU A 168 14.49 -1.99 2.16
N LEU A 169 14.42 -0.83 1.50
CA LEU A 169 13.16 -0.16 1.16
C LEU A 169 12.29 -1.04 0.26
N ALA A 170 12.88 -1.72 -0.73
CA ALA A 170 12.16 -2.68 -1.56
C ALA A 170 11.59 -3.84 -0.76
N SER A 171 12.34 -4.36 0.23
CA SER A 171 11.91 -5.47 1.09
C SER A 171 10.80 -5.06 2.04
N VAL A 172 10.89 -3.87 2.65
CA VAL A 172 9.84 -3.33 3.54
C VAL A 172 8.53 -3.05 2.79
N ARG A 173 8.61 -2.66 1.51
CA ARG A 173 7.41 -2.43 0.68
C ARG A 173 6.65 -3.70 0.30
N ARG A 174 7.31 -4.85 0.29
CA ARG A 174 6.68 -6.14 -0.02
C ARG A 174 5.87 -6.72 1.14
N ILE A 175 6.20 -6.35 2.37
CA ILE A 175 5.46 -6.71 3.60
C ILE A 175 4.18 -5.86 3.71
#